data_ee4a0c41d70b39bf8343de07848f5f8e
#
_entry.id   ee4a0c41d70b39bf8343de07848f5f8e
#
_cell.length_a   1.000
_cell.length_b   1.000
_cell.length_c   1.000
_cell.angle_alpha   90.00
_cell.angle_beta   90.00
_cell.angle_gamma   90.00
#
_symmetry.space_group_name_H-M   'P 1'
#
loop_
_entity.id
_entity.type
_entity.pdbx_description
1 polymer ?
#
loop_
_entity_poly.entity_id
_entity_poly.type
_entity_poly.pdbx_seq_one_letter_code
_entity_poly.pdbx_strand_id
1 'polypeptide(L)'
;YSNVDNAVRENYRFARQNQTVNFVNKMIETYSLFDREITIWDALEQLNTLVDVSDPDMNHPNIYHAIQTAERLRQDNHPEWLQVVGLIHDLGKIMYLRGSDVEGTGREKQWAMVGDTFVVGCTLPDTLIFPEFNLLNPDMKDERYNTQTGQYKEGCGLDNVQCSWGHDEYLYRILASDKNLHSLPREALYIIRFHSLYAYHDKSSYQHFMSSKDREMLPWLKLFNQYDLYTKSDTLHKLSDVKDYYTGLLQKFFPTNSLYI
;
A
#
# COMPACT_ATOMS: atom_id res chain seq x y z
N TYR A 1 2.19 -22.16 1.11
CA TYR A 1 1.63 -21.64 -0.18
C TYR A 1 1.19 -22.74 -1.16
N SER A 2 1.19 -24.02 -0.79
CA SER A 2 0.82 -25.15 -1.69
C SER A 2 -0.68 -25.20 -2.06
N ASN A 3 -1.54 -24.44 -1.39
CA ASN A 3 -2.99 -24.39 -1.61
C ASN A 3 -3.51 -22.98 -1.96
N VAL A 4 -2.62 -22.07 -2.38
CA VAL A 4 -3.03 -20.72 -2.79
C VAL A 4 -3.83 -20.79 -4.08
N ASP A 5 -4.96 -20.08 -4.13
CA ASP A 5 -5.79 -19.95 -5.32
C ASP A 5 -4.94 -19.57 -6.54
N ASN A 6 -5.23 -20.18 -7.67
CA ASN A 6 -4.57 -19.88 -8.94
C ASN A 6 -4.69 -18.39 -9.30
N ALA A 7 -5.79 -17.73 -8.95
CA ALA A 7 -5.98 -16.30 -9.18
C ALA A 7 -4.96 -15.44 -8.41
N VAL A 8 -4.72 -15.74 -7.14
CA VAL A 8 -3.69 -15.07 -6.32
C VAL A 8 -2.32 -15.23 -6.98
N ARG A 9 -1.94 -16.46 -7.32
CA ARG A 9 -0.65 -16.76 -7.95
C ARG A 9 -0.47 -16.04 -9.28
N GLU A 10 -1.51 -15.99 -10.12
CA GLU A 10 -1.50 -15.26 -11.39
C GLU A 10 -1.37 -13.74 -11.18
N ASN A 11 -2.02 -13.18 -10.18
CA ASN A 11 -1.88 -11.75 -9.83
C ASN A 11 -0.42 -11.42 -9.53
N TYR A 12 0.26 -12.21 -8.69
CA TYR A 12 1.68 -12.02 -8.37
C TYR A 12 2.59 -12.26 -9.57
N ARG A 13 2.27 -13.22 -10.44
CA ARG A 13 3.02 -13.47 -11.68
C ARG A 13 2.96 -12.26 -12.61
N PHE A 14 1.76 -11.71 -12.83
CA PHE A 14 1.59 -10.50 -13.64
C PHE A 14 2.28 -9.28 -13.03
N ALA A 15 2.18 -9.08 -11.72
CA ALA A 15 2.89 -8.02 -11.04
C ALA A 15 4.39 -8.11 -11.31
N ARG A 16 4.99 -9.29 -11.13
CA ARG A 16 6.42 -9.49 -11.33
C ARG A 16 6.83 -9.29 -12.79
N GLN A 17 6.02 -9.78 -13.73
CA GLN A 17 6.32 -9.69 -15.17
C GLN A 17 6.24 -8.26 -15.71
N ASN A 18 5.37 -7.40 -15.19
CA ASN A 18 5.03 -6.13 -15.81
C ASN A 18 5.55 -4.91 -15.03
N GLN A 19 5.78 -5.00 -13.74
CA GLN A 19 6.21 -3.87 -12.92
C GLN A 19 7.72 -3.60 -13.09
N THR A 20 8.07 -2.92 -14.15
CA THR A 20 9.42 -2.41 -14.47
C THR A 20 9.56 -0.97 -14.02
N VAL A 21 10.78 -0.45 -13.97
CA VAL A 21 11.05 1.00 -13.75
C VAL A 21 10.24 1.86 -14.72
N ASN A 22 10.19 1.48 -16.00
CA ASN A 22 9.44 2.22 -17.02
C ASN A 22 7.92 2.19 -16.75
N PHE A 23 7.40 1.03 -16.36
CA PHE A 23 5.98 0.91 -16.02
C PHE A 23 5.63 1.79 -14.83
N VAL A 24 6.41 1.75 -13.75
CA VAL A 24 6.15 2.53 -12.54
C VAL A 24 6.22 4.04 -12.84
N ASN A 25 7.19 4.49 -13.64
CA ASN A 25 7.27 5.88 -14.09
C ASN A 25 5.99 6.30 -14.84
N LYS A 26 5.51 5.47 -15.77
CA LYS A 26 4.26 5.72 -16.49
C LYS A 26 3.07 5.84 -15.53
N MET A 27 2.97 4.95 -14.53
CA MET A 27 1.88 4.99 -13.55
C MET A 27 1.93 6.26 -12.70
N ILE A 28 3.13 6.67 -12.27
CA ILE A 28 3.32 7.93 -11.55
C ILE A 28 2.79 9.11 -12.38
N GLU A 29 3.15 9.21 -13.65
CA GLU A 29 2.67 10.28 -14.54
C GLU A 29 1.15 10.22 -14.73
N THR A 30 0.60 9.02 -14.97
CA THR A 30 -0.83 8.83 -15.23
C THR A 30 -1.71 9.21 -14.03
N TYR A 31 -1.26 8.88 -12.81
CA TYR A 31 -2.06 9.05 -11.59
C TYR A 31 -1.72 10.29 -10.76
N SER A 32 -0.84 11.19 -11.23
CA SER A 32 -0.42 12.38 -10.47
C SER A 32 -1.24 13.63 -10.74
N LEU A 33 -2.34 13.56 -11.49
CA LEU A 33 -3.16 14.74 -11.80
C LEU A 33 -3.94 15.25 -10.59
N PHE A 34 -4.41 14.35 -9.72
CA PHE A 34 -5.22 14.65 -8.53
C PHE A 34 -6.27 15.73 -8.80
N ASP A 35 -7.12 15.50 -9.80
CA ASP A 35 -8.08 16.47 -10.34
C ASP A 35 -9.54 16.19 -9.96
N ARG A 36 -9.78 15.08 -9.24
CA ARG A 36 -11.11 14.67 -8.78
C ARG A 36 -11.17 14.71 -7.25
N GLU A 37 -12.08 15.52 -6.73
CA GLU A 37 -12.37 15.54 -5.29
C GLU A 37 -13.31 14.41 -4.90
N ILE A 38 -13.02 13.75 -3.76
CA ILE A 38 -13.87 12.74 -3.14
C ILE A 38 -13.80 12.90 -1.62
N THR A 39 -14.91 12.72 -0.90
CA THR A 39 -14.83 12.66 0.56
C THR A 39 -14.17 11.38 1.01
N ILE A 40 -13.48 11.39 2.16
CA ILE A 40 -12.82 10.19 2.69
C ILE A 40 -13.85 9.08 2.94
N TRP A 41 -15.06 9.43 3.40
CA TRP A 41 -16.13 8.45 3.60
C TRP A 41 -16.65 7.87 2.30
N ASP A 42 -16.88 8.68 1.26
CA ASP A 42 -17.28 8.16 -0.05
C ASP A 42 -16.20 7.25 -0.64
N ALA A 43 -14.93 7.59 -0.45
CA ALA A 43 -13.82 6.74 -0.87
C ALA A 43 -13.80 5.39 -0.12
N LEU A 44 -14.01 5.39 1.20
CA LEU A 44 -14.14 4.17 2.01
C LEU A 44 -15.35 3.33 1.57
N GLU A 45 -16.48 3.98 1.28
CA GLU A 45 -17.69 3.29 0.78
C GLU A 45 -17.46 2.66 -0.61
N GLN A 46 -16.61 3.26 -1.45
CA GLN A 46 -16.21 2.61 -2.71
C GLN A 46 -15.48 1.27 -2.47
N LEU A 47 -14.69 1.16 -1.41
CA LEU A 47 -14.00 -0.09 -1.06
C LEU A 47 -14.96 -1.25 -0.72
N ASN A 48 -16.23 -0.97 -0.43
CA ASN A 48 -17.27 -1.99 -0.28
C ASN A 48 -17.51 -2.80 -1.55
N THR A 49 -17.13 -2.28 -2.69
CA THR A 49 -17.36 -2.91 -4.01
C THR A 49 -16.14 -3.63 -4.54
N LEU A 50 -15.02 -3.59 -3.80
CA LEU A 50 -13.75 -4.17 -4.18
C LEU A 50 -13.38 -5.32 -3.25
N VAL A 51 -13.07 -6.48 -3.82
CA VAL A 51 -12.44 -7.61 -3.13
C VAL A 51 -11.00 -7.68 -3.59
N ASP A 52 -10.08 -7.78 -2.65
CA ASP A 52 -8.63 -7.88 -2.91
C ASP A 52 -8.29 -9.29 -3.40
N VAL A 53 -7.88 -9.40 -4.66
CA VAL A 53 -7.53 -10.69 -5.27
C VAL A 53 -6.17 -11.23 -4.82
N SER A 54 -5.36 -10.45 -4.13
CA SER A 54 -4.06 -10.88 -3.61
C SER A 54 -4.14 -11.50 -2.22
N ASP A 55 -5.25 -11.27 -1.50
CA ASP A 55 -5.46 -11.78 -0.15
C ASP A 55 -6.33 -13.05 -0.17
N PRO A 56 -5.75 -14.23 0.08
CA PRO A 56 -6.49 -15.49 0.04
C PRO A 56 -7.50 -15.65 1.18
N ASP A 57 -7.39 -14.83 2.24
CA ASP A 57 -8.21 -14.93 3.45
C ASP A 57 -9.37 -13.91 3.45
N MET A 58 -9.42 -13.00 2.47
CA MET A 58 -10.43 -11.95 2.39
C MET A 58 -11.65 -12.38 1.58
N ASN A 59 -12.70 -12.77 2.28
CA ASN A 59 -14.03 -12.99 1.70
C ASN A 59 -14.98 -11.79 1.88
N HIS A 60 -14.48 -10.69 2.45
CA HIS A 60 -15.26 -9.50 2.77
C HIS A 60 -14.73 -8.27 2.02
N PRO A 61 -15.60 -7.28 1.72
CA PRO A 61 -15.18 -6.01 1.17
C PRO A 61 -14.08 -5.32 2.02
N ASN A 62 -13.17 -4.62 1.36
CA ASN A 62 -12.00 -3.99 2.00
C ASN A 62 -12.33 -3.00 3.13
N ILE A 63 -13.52 -2.38 3.12
CA ILE A 63 -13.93 -1.47 4.20
C ILE A 63 -13.96 -2.15 5.57
N TYR A 64 -14.31 -3.44 5.63
CA TYR A 64 -14.34 -4.16 6.91
C TYR A 64 -12.94 -4.35 7.48
N HIS A 65 -11.96 -4.65 6.64
CA HIS A 65 -10.56 -4.72 7.03
C HIS A 65 -10.06 -3.37 7.58
N ALA A 66 -10.33 -2.28 6.89
CA ALA A 66 -9.98 -0.94 7.34
C ALA A 66 -10.55 -0.60 8.73
N ILE A 67 -11.84 -0.91 8.96
CA ILE A 67 -12.50 -0.68 10.25
C ILE A 67 -11.93 -1.60 11.33
N GLN A 68 -11.71 -2.87 11.05
CA GLN A 68 -11.14 -3.82 12.01
C GLN A 68 -9.74 -3.39 12.47
N THR A 69 -8.88 -3.01 11.53
CA THR A 69 -7.52 -2.51 11.83
C THR A 69 -7.58 -1.26 12.71
N ALA A 70 -8.43 -0.30 12.35
CA ALA A 70 -8.60 0.94 13.12
C ALA A 70 -9.17 0.69 14.52
N GLU A 71 -10.22 -0.15 14.67
CA GLU A 71 -10.82 -0.47 15.96
C GLU A 71 -9.88 -1.26 16.86
N ARG A 72 -9.06 -2.15 16.30
CA ARG A 72 -8.06 -2.85 17.10
C ARG A 72 -6.99 -1.91 17.65
N LEU A 73 -6.49 -0.99 16.81
CA LEU A 73 -5.58 0.07 17.26
C LEU A 73 -6.20 0.95 18.34
N ARG A 74 -7.51 1.27 18.22
CA ARG A 74 -8.26 2.01 19.22
C ARG A 74 -8.41 1.26 20.53
N GLN A 75 -8.76 -0.02 20.50
CA GLN A 75 -8.91 -0.88 21.68
C GLN A 75 -7.61 -1.00 22.47
N ASP A 76 -6.47 -1.05 21.78
CA ASP A 76 -5.14 -1.11 22.39
C ASP A 76 -4.59 0.28 22.75
N ASN A 77 -5.44 1.33 22.69
CA ASN A 77 -5.13 2.73 23.06
C ASN A 77 -3.96 3.34 22.31
N HIS A 78 -3.76 2.98 21.05
CA HIS A 78 -2.77 3.62 20.18
C HIS A 78 -3.15 5.07 19.85
N PRO A 79 -2.17 5.93 19.47
CA PRO A 79 -2.41 7.31 19.13
C PRO A 79 -3.51 7.48 18.07
N GLU A 80 -4.31 8.54 18.17
CA GLU A 80 -5.42 8.82 17.25
C GLU A 80 -4.99 8.85 15.78
N TRP A 81 -3.82 9.40 15.48
CA TRP A 81 -3.30 9.41 14.12
C TRP A 81 -3.06 8.00 13.58
N LEU A 82 -2.64 7.04 14.42
CA LEU A 82 -2.41 5.66 14.00
C LEU A 82 -3.73 4.93 13.77
N GLN A 83 -4.78 5.24 14.55
CA GLN A 83 -6.13 4.74 14.30
C GLN A 83 -6.66 5.26 12.95
N VAL A 84 -6.39 6.53 12.62
CA VAL A 84 -6.71 7.08 11.29
C VAL A 84 -5.96 6.34 10.20
N VAL A 85 -4.65 6.07 10.38
CA VAL A 85 -3.88 5.26 9.43
C VAL A 85 -4.51 3.88 9.26
N GLY A 86 -4.93 3.21 10.34
CA GLY A 86 -5.66 1.94 10.27
C GLY A 86 -6.90 2.01 9.39
N LEU A 87 -7.65 3.12 9.48
CA LEU A 87 -8.86 3.32 8.68
C LEU A 87 -8.57 3.58 7.19
N ILE A 88 -7.48 4.29 6.87
CA ILE A 88 -7.25 4.79 5.50
C ILE A 88 -6.10 4.11 4.75
N HIS A 89 -5.29 3.25 5.38
CA HIS A 89 -4.06 2.71 4.74
C HIS A 89 -4.30 2.09 3.37
N ASP A 90 -5.43 1.44 3.21
CA ASP A 90 -5.89 0.77 1.99
C ASP A 90 -6.67 1.68 1.03
N LEU A 91 -6.89 2.96 1.40
CA LEU A 91 -7.75 3.86 0.62
C LEU A 91 -7.22 4.08 -0.80
N GLY A 92 -5.93 3.92 -1.03
CA GLY A 92 -5.35 3.99 -2.38
C GLY A 92 -5.89 2.96 -3.37
N LYS A 93 -6.54 1.89 -2.90
CA LYS A 93 -7.23 0.90 -3.76
C LYS A 93 -8.37 1.53 -4.60
N ILE A 94 -8.86 2.73 -4.21
CA ILE A 94 -9.80 3.50 -5.04
C ILE A 94 -9.25 3.89 -6.42
N MET A 95 -7.95 3.70 -6.67
CA MET A 95 -7.38 3.93 -8.00
C MET A 95 -8.14 3.17 -9.11
N TYR A 96 -8.80 2.06 -8.78
CA TYR A 96 -9.61 1.30 -9.75
C TYR A 96 -10.71 2.15 -10.41
N LEU A 97 -11.18 3.22 -9.77
CA LEU A 97 -12.17 4.15 -10.34
C LEU A 97 -11.67 4.87 -11.60
N ARG A 98 -10.35 4.93 -11.76
CA ARG A 98 -9.66 5.52 -12.92
C ARG A 98 -8.78 4.49 -13.64
N GLY A 99 -8.71 3.30 -13.10
CA GLY A 99 -7.82 2.22 -13.55
C GLY A 99 -8.35 1.44 -14.74
N SER A 100 -7.50 0.56 -15.24
CA SER A 100 -7.84 -0.37 -16.31
C SER A 100 -7.29 -1.76 -16.02
N ASP A 101 -8.02 -2.79 -16.45
CA ASP A 101 -7.59 -4.18 -16.33
C ASP A 101 -6.34 -4.47 -17.18
N VAL A 102 -6.13 -3.71 -18.26
CA VAL A 102 -4.93 -3.84 -19.10
C VAL A 102 -3.66 -3.46 -18.34
N GLU A 103 -3.76 -2.44 -17.49
CA GLU A 103 -2.64 -1.94 -16.68
C GLU A 103 -2.59 -2.57 -15.28
N GLY A 104 -3.53 -3.48 -14.97
CA GLY A 104 -3.58 -4.13 -13.66
C GLY A 104 -4.04 -3.23 -12.52
N THR A 105 -4.62 -2.10 -12.84
CA THR A 105 -5.17 -1.12 -11.89
C THR A 105 -6.70 -1.13 -11.89
N GLY A 106 -7.32 -2.04 -12.65
CA GLY A 106 -8.76 -2.18 -12.75
C GLY A 106 -9.36 -3.04 -11.64
N ARG A 107 -10.65 -3.32 -11.76
CA ARG A 107 -11.40 -4.10 -10.79
C ARG A 107 -11.13 -5.60 -10.89
N GLU A 108 -10.99 -6.12 -12.11
CA GLU A 108 -10.82 -7.56 -12.37
C GLU A 108 -9.33 -7.96 -12.39
N LYS A 109 -8.46 -7.07 -12.86
CA LYS A 109 -7.01 -7.23 -12.89
C LYS A 109 -6.36 -6.20 -11.97
N GLN A 110 -5.82 -6.68 -10.85
CA GLN A 110 -5.35 -5.83 -9.75
C GLN A 110 -3.84 -5.92 -9.50
N TRP A 111 -3.06 -6.52 -10.42
CA TRP A 111 -1.65 -6.81 -10.23
C TRP A 111 -0.74 -5.57 -10.09
N ALA A 112 -1.22 -4.38 -10.41
CA ALA A 112 -0.56 -3.10 -10.16
C ALA A 112 -1.32 -2.24 -9.13
N MET A 113 -2.12 -2.86 -8.27
CA MET A 113 -2.87 -2.19 -7.22
C MET A 113 -2.67 -2.84 -5.86
N VAL A 114 -2.69 -4.17 -5.80
CA VAL A 114 -2.66 -4.96 -4.56
C VAL A 114 -1.54 -5.99 -4.56
N GLY A 115 -1.22 -6.53 -3.39
CA GLY A 115 -0.21 -7.55 -3.17
C GLY A 115 1.09 -6.98 -2.59
N ASP A 116 2.08 -7.87 -2.43
CA ASP A 116 3.39 -7.56 -1.88
C ASP A 116 4.16 -6.62 -2.81
N THR A 117 4.51 -5.44 -2.31
CA THR A 117 5.32 -4.48 -3.07
C THR A 117 6.81 -4.82 -3.03
N PHE A 118 7.56 -4.31 -3.99
CA PHE A 118 9.00 -4.51 -4.10
C PHE A 118 9.69 -3.28 -4.70
N VAL A 119 10.98 -3.13 -4.44
CA VAL A 119 11.76 -2.03 -5.04
C VAL A 119 12.10 -2.40 -6.49
N VAL A 120 11.72 -1.53 -7.44
CA VAL A 120 12.11 -1.64 -8.86
C VAL A 120 13.46 -0.96 -9.09
N GLY A 121 14.17 -1.34 -10.16
CA GLY A 121 15.46 -0.75 -10.50
C GLY A 121 16.64 -1.28 -9.68
N CYS A 122 16.46 -2.41 -8.99
CA CYS A 122 17.51 -3.21 -8.38
C CYS A 122 17.13 -4.69 -8.43
N THR A 123 18.05 -5.59 -8.06
CA THR A 123 17.77 -7.04 -8.00
C THR A 123 16.63 -7.34 -7.04
N LEU A 124 15.67 -8.13 -7.50
CA LEU A 124 14.53 -8.59 -6.70
C LEU A 124 14.99 -9.68 -5.73
N PRO A 125 14.71 -9.54 -4.41
CA PRO A 125 15.16 -10.53 -3.43
C PRO A 125 14.30 -11.80 -3.44
N ASP A 126 14.90 -12.92 -3.04
CA ASP A 126 14.21 -14.21 -2.93
C ASP A 126 13.22 -14.29 -1.75
N THR A 127 13.15 -13.23 -0.94
CA THR A 127 12.19 -13.09 0.16
C THR A 127 10.81 -12.63 -0.29
N LEU A 128 10.65 -12.21 -1.53
CA LEU A 128 9.35 -11.87 -2.11
C LEU A 128 8.44 -13.10 -2.20
N ILE A 129 7.15 -12.89 -2.14
CA ILE A 129 6.16 -13.94 -2.37
C ILE A 129 6.32 -14.45 -3.81
N PHE A 130 6.40 -15.77 -3.99
CA PHE A 130 6.67 -16.44 -5.27
C PHE A 130 7.97 -15.95 -5.95
N PRO A 131 9.14 -16.15 -5.32
CA PRO A 131 10.40 -15.64 -5.84
C PRO A 131 10.78 -16.22 -7.20
N GLU A 132 10.22 -17.37 -7.58
CA GLU A 132 10.40 -17.97 -8.91
C GLU A 132 9.91 -17.06 -10.05
N PHE A 133 9.04 -16.09 -9.76
CA PHE A 133 8.59 -15.12 -10.76
C PHE A 133 9.56 -13.94 -10.94
N ASN A 134 10.55 -13.75 -10.07
CA ASN A 134 11.50 -12.65 -10.17
C ASN A 134 12.20 -12.60 -11.54
N LEU A 135 12.55 -13.75 -12.09
CA LEU A 135 13.21 -13.84 -13.40
C LEU A 135 12.31 -13.50 -14.60
N LEU A 136 10.99 -13.37 -14.38
CA LEU A 136 10.07 -12.91 -15.43
C LEU A 136 10.13 -11.39 -15.60
N ASN A 137 10.67 -10.65 -14.62
CA ASN A 137 10.79 -9.21 -14.72
C ASN A 137 11.86 -8.82 -15.75
N PRO A 138 11.52 -8.02 -16.79
CA PRO A 138 12.48 -7.62 -17.82
C PRO A 138 13.70 -6.87 -17.29
N ASP A 139 13.54 -6.09 -16.18
CA ASP A 139 14.60 -5.30 -15.56
C ASP A 139 15.72 -6.21 -14.99
N MET A 140 15.42 -7.49 -14.69
CA MET A 140 16.43 -8.44 -14.22
C MET A 140 17.43 -8.86 -15.31
N LYS A 141 17.18 -8.50 -16.56
CA LYS A 141 18.08 -8.69 -17.70
C LYS A 141 18.84 -7.41 -18.07
N ASP A 142 18.53 -6.31 -17.43
CA ASP A 142 19.16 -5.01 -17.69
C ASP A 142 20.30 -4.78 -16.68
N GLU A 143 21.52 -4.58 -17.17
CA GLU A 143 22.72 -4.39 -16.34
C GLU A 143 22.63 -3.17 -15.41
N ARG A 144 21.76 -2.22 -15.70
CA ARG A 144 21.50 -1.06 -14.83
C ARG A 144 20.76 -1.43 -13.56
N TYR A 145 19.98 -2.53 -13.58
CA TYR A 145 19.03 -2.88 -12.53
C TYR A 145 19.29 -4.23 -11.85
N ASN A 146 20.07 -5.12 -12.48
CA ASN A 146 20.26 -6.49 -12.04
C ASN A 146 21.36 -6.68 -10.97
N THR A 147 21.72 -5.62 -10.24
CA THR A 147 22.64 -5.68 -9.11
C THR A 147 21.91 -5.34 -7.80
N GLN A 148 22.53 -5.63 -6.66
CA GLN A 148 21.94 -5.41 -5.34
C GLN A 148 21.45 -3.97 -5.13
N THR A 149 22.21 -2.99 -5.58
CA THR A 149 21.86 -1.57 -5.50
C THR A 149 21.15 -1.07 -6.76
N GLY A 150 21.38 -1.70 -7.92
CA GLY A 150 20.83 -1.27 -9.20
C GLY A 150 21.18 0.17 -9.50
N GLN A 151 20.15 0.99 -9.74
CA GLN A 151 20.27 2.43 -10.02
C GLN A 151 20.46 3.30 -8.76
N TYR A 152 20.41 2.71 -7.57
CA TYR A 152 20.46 3.43 -6.29
C TYR A 152 21.85 3.38 -5.66
N LYS A 153 22.00 4.08 -4.54
CA LYS A 153 23.21 4.05 -3.70
C LYS A 153 22.89 3.40 -2.36
N GLU A 154 23.86 2.72 -1.79
CA GLU A 154 23.78 2.22 -0.42
C GLU A 154 23.52 3.38 0.56
N GLY A 155 22.61 3.16 1.52
CA GLY A 155 22.23 4.18 2.50
C GLY A 155 21.45 5.37 1.97
N CYS A 156 20.94 5.31 0.74
CA CYS A 156 20.22 6.45 0.13
C CYS A 156 18.90 6.80 0.85
N GLY A 157 18.34 5.88 1.62
CA GLY A 157 17.03 6.00 2.24
C GLY A 157 15.90 5.48 1.35
N LEU A 158 14.87 4.87 1.97
CA LEU A 158 13.72 4.33 1.25
C LEU A 158 12.90 5.42 0.53
N ASP A 159 12.95 6.66 1.00
CA ASP A 159 12.31 7.78 0.27
C ASP A 159 12.89 7.99 -1.13
N ASN A 160 14.12 7.56 -1.37
CA ASN A 160 14.84 7.73 -2.63
C ASN A 160 14.88 6.46 -3.49
N VAL A 161 14.18 5.41 -3.08
CA VAL A 161 13.96 4.25 -3.93
C VAL A 161 12.53 4.27 -4.48
N GLN A 162 12.32 3.61 -5.59
CA GLN A 162 11.04 3.49 -6.25
C GLN A 162 10.47 2.09 -6.00
N CYS A 163 9.31 2.04 -5.34
CA CYS A 163 8.58 0.78 -5.20
C CYS A 163 7.79 0.46 -6.46
N SER A 164 7.45 -0.80 -6.64
CA SER A 164 6.43 -1.23 -7.59
C SER A 164 5.15 -0.42 -7.36
N TRP A 165 4.43 -0.12 -8.43
CA TRP A 165 3.19 0.66 -8.33
C TRP A 165 2.12 -0.13 -7.56
N GLY A 166 1.46 0.52 -6.62
CA GLY A 166 0.44 -0.07 -5.79
C GLY A 166 -0.40 0.99 -5.09
N HIS A 167 -1.42 0.54 -4.34
CA HIS A 167 -2.31 1.43 -3.59
C HIS A 167 -1.58 2.25 -2.54
N ASP A 168 -0.55 1.73 -1.93
CA ASP A 168 0.28 2.36 -0.92
C ASP A 168 1.07 3.55 -1.49
N GLU A 169 1.78 3.40 -2.61
CA GLU A 169 2.47 4.50 -3.28
C GLU A 169 1.47 5.54 -3.82
N TYR A 170 0.32 5.10 -4.35
CA TYR A 170 -0.71 6.01 -4.84
C TYR A 170 -1.30 6.87 -3.71
N LEU A 171 -1.71 6.25 -2.58
CA LEU A 171 -2.23 6.99 -1.43
C LEU A 171 -1.17 7.92 -0.82
N TYR A 172 0.08 7.45 -0.71
CA TYR A 172 1.17 8.30 -0.26
C TYR A 172 1.30 9.56 -1.13
N ARG A 173 1.25 9.42 -2.46
CA ARG A 173 1.33 10.56 -3.39
C ARG A 173 0.14 11.49 -3.30
N ILE A 174 -1.06 10.96 -3.11
CA ILE A 174 -2.27 11.76 -2.82
C ILE A 174 -2.00 12.63 -1.59
N LEU A 175 -1.60 12.02 -0.46
CA LEU A 175 -1.39 12.74 0.80
C LEU A 175 -0.20 13.69 0.75
N ALA A 176 0.86 13.36 0.03
CA ALA A 176 2.02 14.24 -0.13
C ALA A 176 1.80 15.39 -1.12
N SER A 177 0.67 15.43 -1.83
CA SER A 177 0.33 16.50 -2.76
C SER A 177 -0.09 17.77 -2.03
N ASP A 178 0.36 18.91 -2.50
CA ASP A 178 -0.05 20.25 -2.00
C ASP A 178 -1.57 20.49 -2.09
N LYS A 179 -2.30 19.70 -2.88
CA LYS A 179 -3.77 19.75 -2.97
C LYS A 179 -4.47 19.17 -1.75
N ASN A 180 -3.81 18.31 -1.01
CA ASN A 180 -4.38 17.53 0.09
C ASN A 180 -3.79 17.96 1.44
N LEU A 181 -4.42 18.93 2.08
CA LEU A 181 -3.97 19.40 3.38
C LEU A 181 -4.35 18.42 4.49
N HIS A 182 -3.38 18.05 5.30
CA HIS A 182 -3.59 17.22 6.49
C HIS A 182 -2.54 17.53 7.56
N SER A 183 -2.82 17.12 8.81
CA SER A 183 -1.90 17.22 9.95
C SER A 183 -1.38 15.86 10.44
N LEU A 184 -1.42 14.82 9.59
CA LEU A 184 -0.85 13.52 9.90
C LEU A 184 0.68 13.65 10.08
N PRO A 185 1.26 12.96 11.08
CA PRO A 185 2.71 12.99 11.28
C PRO A 185 3.45 12.22 10.17
N ARG A 186 4.75 12.43 10.07
CA ARG A 186 5.60 11.76 9.05
C ARG A 186 5.59 10.23 9.15
N GLU A 187 5.41 9.71 10.38
CA GLU A 187 5.27 8.28 10.66
C GLU A 187 4.05 7.68 9.93
N ALA A 188 2.95 8.43 9.89
CA ALA A 188 1.74 8.00 9.20
C ALA A 188 1.98 7.83 7.69
N LEU A 189 2.63 8.80 7.05
CA LEU A 189 2.94 8.74 5.62
C LEU A 189 3.92 7.61 5.30
N TYR A 190 4.88 7.36 6.20
CA TYR A 190 5.83 6.26 6.06
C TYR A 190 5.14 4.90 6.15
N ILE A 191 4.23 4.71 7.09
CA ILE A 191 3.43 3.49 7.21
C ILE A 191 2.60 3.30 5.94
N ILE A 192 1.84 4.32 5.52
CA ILE A 192 0.98 4.26 4.33
C ILE A 192 1.79 3.85 3.10
N ARG A 193 2.99 4.39 2.92
CA ARG A 193 3.82 4.13 1.74
C ARG A 193 4.43 2.74 1.71
N PHE A 194 4.73 2.16 2.88
CA PHE A 194 5.57 0.97 2.96
C PHE A 194 4.90 -0.23 3.64
N HIS A 195 3.60 -0.15 4.01
CA HIS A 195 2.95 -1.25 4.74
C HIS A 195 2.92 -2.55 3.94
N SER A 196 2.80 -2.50 2.61
CA SER A 196 2.85 -3.70 1.76
C SER A 196 4.26 -4.11 1.34
N LEU A 197 5.32 -3.40 1.78
CA LEU A 197 6.71 -3.76 1.48
C LEU A 197 7.24 -4.80 2.50
N TYR A 198 6.57 -5.97 2.57
CA TYR A 198 6.87 -7.03 3.54
C TYR A 198 8.30 -7.53 3.47
N ALA A 199 8.88 -7.60 2.27
CA ALA A 199 10.28 -7.97 2.09
C ALA A 199 11.23 -7.07 2.91
N TYR A 200 10.89 -5.80 3.10
CA TYR A 200 11.67 -4.87 3.92
C TYR A 200 11.44 -5.07 5.41
N HIS A 201 10.20 -4.89 5.88
CA HIS A 201 9.94 -4.77 7.32
C HIS A 201 9.74 -6.12 8.03
N ASP A 202 9.34 -7.16 7.31
CA ASP A 202 9.16 -8.51 7.86
C ASP A 202 10.34 -9.44 7.55
N LYS A 203 10.87 -9.40 6.32
CA LYS A 203 11.93 -10.31 5.85
C LYS A 203 13.34 -9.72 5.87
N SER A 204 13.49 -8.45 6.28
CA SER A 204 14.78 -7.75 6.38
C SER A 204 15.57 -7.62 5.06
N SER A 205 14.89 -7.64 3.92
CA SER A 205 15.47 -7.25 2.64
C SER A 205 15.63 -5.72 2.56
N TYR A 206 16.37 -5.25 1.57
CA TYR A 206 16.59 -3.81 1.30
C TYR A 206 17.25 -3.01 2.43
N GLN A 207 17.82 -3.68 3.46
CA GLN A 207 18.46 -3.02 4.60
C GLN A 207 19.65 -2.13 4.19
N HIS A 208 20.31 -2.46 3.08
CA HIS A 208 21.41 -1.68 2.50
C HIS A 208 20.97 -0.30 2.00
N PHE A 209 19.67 -0.07 1.74
CA PHE A 209 19.17 1.26 1.37
C PHE A 209 18.85 2.13 2.59
N MET A 210 18.73 1.57 3.79
CA MET A 210 18.26 2.30 4.97
C MET A 210 19.13 3.50 5.33
N SER A 211 18.50 4.66 5.47
CA SER A 211 19.02 5.86 6.12
C SER A 211 18.79 5.83 7.65
N SER A 212 19.21 6.88 8.35
CA SER A 212 18.87 7.09 9.77
C SER A 212 17.35 7.25 9.98
N LYS A 213 16.69 7.94 9.06
CA LYS A 213 15.21 8.10 9.07
C LYS A 213 14.51 6.74 9.02
N ASP A 214 14.94 5.85 8.12
CA ASP A 214 14.29 4.54 7.98
C ASP A 214 14.43 3.70 9.26
N ARG A 215 15.59 3.77 9.94
CA ARG A 215 15.79 3.09 11.23
C ARG A 215 14.85 3.62 12.32
N GLU A 216 14.57 4.92 12.32
CA GLU A 216 13.63 5.55 13.25
C GLU A 216 12.18 5.17 12.93
N MET A 217 11.82 5.04 11.64
CA MET A 217 10.45 4.74 11.20
C MET A 217 10.10 3.25 11.26
N LEU A 218 11.07 2.35 11.10
CA LEU A 218 10.85 0.91 11.03
C LEU A 218 10.06 0.32 12.21
N PRO A 219 10.26 0.74 13.47
CA PRO A 219 9.45 0.27 14.61
C PRO A 219 7.96 0.56 14.45
N TRP A 220 7.59 1.73 13.92
CA TRP A 220 6.19 2.10 13.65
C TRP A 220 5.57 1.24 12.56
N LEU A 221 6.31 0.98 11.50
CA LEU A 221 5.88 0.12 10.40
C LEU A 221 5.67 -1.33 10.88
N LYS A 222 6.60 -1.86 11.68
CA LYS A 222 6.47 -3.21 12.27
C LYS A 222 5.31 -3.30 13.26
N LEU A 223 5.08 -2.26 14.05
CA LEU A 223 3.94 -2.19 14.94
C LEU A 223 2.63 -2.23 14.11
N PHE A 224 2.50 -1.38 13.12
CA PHE A 224 1.31 -1.32 12.26
C PHE A 224 1.03 -2.66 11.58
N ASN A 225 2.05 -3.32 11.05
CA ASN A 225 1.92 -4.62 10.38
C ASN A 225 1.27 -5.70 11.26
N GLN A 226 1.43 -5.65 12.58
CA GLN A 226 0.78 -6.57 13.49
C GLN A 226 -0.74 -6.38 13.53
N TYR A 227 -1.22 -5.16 13.32
CA TYR A 227 -2.65 -4.83 13.28
C TYR A 227 -3.24 -5.08 11.90
N ASP A 228 -2.49 -4.80 10.86
CA ASP A 228 -2.91 -5.01 9.48
C ASP A 228 -3.10 -6.51 9.15
N LEU A 229 -2.15 -7.35 9.51
CA LEU A 229 -2.19 -8.78 9.17
C LEU A 229 -3.00 -9.65 10.15
N TYR A 230 -3.06 -9.30 11.44
CA TYR A 230 -3.60 -10.19 12.48
C TYR A 230 -4.95 -9.76 13.05
N THR A 231 -5.57 -8.73 12.52
CA THR A 231 -6.90 -8.27 12.96
C THR A 231 -8.05 -8.91 12.19
N LYS A 232 -7.79 -9.89 11.35
CA LYS A 232 -8.83 -10.65 10.65
C LYS A 232 -9.67 -11.43 11.68
N SER A 233 -10.78 -10.87 12.08
CA SER A 233 -11.72 -11.40 13.06
C SER A 233 -13.06 -11.59 12.37
N ASP A 234 -13.80 -12.65 12.77
CA ASP A 234 -15.19 -12.86 12.33
C ASP A 234 -16.17 -11.81 12.89
N THR A 235 -15.70 -10.95 13.82
CA THR A 235 -16.51 -9.87 14.38
C THR A 235 -16.49 -8.68 13.43
N LEU A 236 -17.53 -8.55 12.64
CA LEU A 236 -17.74 -7.38 11.77
C LEU A 236 -18.36 -6.24 12.60
N HIS A 237 -17.62 -5.14 12.74
CA HIS A 237 -18.18 -3.92 13.28
C HIS A 237 -19.17 -3.32 12.27
N LYS A 238 -20.36 -2.92 12.74
CA LYS A 238 -21.28 -2.18 11.88
C LYS A 238 -20.71 -0.79 11.64
N LEU A 239 -20.66 -0.38 10.38
CA LEU A 239 -20.17 0.95 10.01
C LEU A 239 -20.91 2.06 10.80
N SER A 240 -22.24 1.91 11.01
CA SER A 240 -23.04 2.84 11.79
C SER A 240 -22.51 3.09 13.20
N ASP A 241 -21.93 2.08 13.83
CA ASP A 241 -21.55 2.13 15.25
C ASP A 241 -20.20 2.86 15.45
N VAL A 242 -19.40 2.99 14.41
CA VAL A 242 -18.05 3.58 14.45
C VAL A 242 -17.94 4.88 13.66
N LYS A 243 -18.87 5.15 12.74
CA LYS A 243 -18.81 6.27 11.79
C LYS A 243 -18.68 7.62 12.49
N ASP A 244 -19.45 7.88 13.54
CA ASP A 244 -19.41 9.16 14.25
C ASP A 244 -18.06 9.42 14.92
N TYR A 245 -17.49 8.38 15.55
CA TYR A 245 -16.18 8.47 16.17
C TYR A 245 -15.09 8.80 15.13
N TYR A 246 -15.02 8.03 14.03
CA TYR A 246 -14.01 8.26 13.01
C TYR A 246 -14.25 9.52 12.18
N THR A 247 -15.49 9.97 12.03
CA THR A 247 -15.76 11.28 11.43
C THR A 247 -15.14 12.39 12.27
N GLY A 248 -15.34 12.37 13.60
CA GLY A 248 -14.70 13.33 14.51
C GLY A 248 -13.17 13.24 14.47
N LEU A 249 -12.63 12.03 14.32
CA LEU A 249 -11.19 11.80 14.26
C LEU A 249 -10.61 12.31 12.93
N LEU A 250 -11.24 12.03 11.81
CA LEU A 250 -10.83 12.52 10.49
C LEU A 250 -10.81 14.05 10.44
N GLN A 251 -11.81 14.73 11.05
CA GLN A 251 -11.87 16.20 11.13
C GLN A 251 -10.67 16.83 11.85
N LYS A 252 -10.03 16.10 12.78
CA LYS A 252 -8.82 16.58 13.46
C LYS A 252 -7.60 16.61 12.53
N PHE A 253 -7.54 15.69 11.57
CA PHE A 253 -6.35 15.51 10.70
C PHE A 253 -6.56 16.02 9.29
N PHE A 254 -7.79 16.09 8.80
CA PHE A 254 -8.15 16.53 7.45
C PHE A 254 -9.14 17.70 7.50
N PRO A 255 -8.70 18.94 7.25
CA PRO A 255 -9.56 20.13 7.37
C PRO A 255 -10.81 20.09 6.48
N THR A 256 -10.73 19.45 5.30
CA THR A 256 -11.81 19.39 4.32
C THR A 256 -12.60 18.07 4.35
N ASN A 257 -12.15 17.06 5.10
CA ASN A 257 -12.69 15.68 5.04
C ASN A 257 -12.74 15.09 3.63
N SER A 258 -12.05 15.66 2.66
CA SER A 258 -11.97 15.22 1.27
C SER A 258 -10.53 15.15 0.81
N LEU A 259 -10.32 14.38 -0.26
CA LEU A 259 -9.05 14.22 -0.95
C LEU A 259 -9.24 14.50 -2.44
N TYR A 260 -8.25 15.11 -3.05
CA TYR A 260 -8.08 15.18 -4.50
C TYR A 260 -7.27 13.95 -4.94
N ILE A 261 -7.91 13.10 -5.73
CA ILE A 261 -7.37 11.81 -6.18
C ILE A 261 -7.07 11.81 -7.68
#